data_110d1bfe4adada9f70cb6563d0a00b85
#
_entry.id   110d1bfe4adada9f70cb6563d0a00b85
#
_cell.length_a   1.000
_cell.length_b   1.000
_cell.length_c   1.000
_cell.angle_alpha   90.00
_cell.angle_beta   90.00
_cell.angle_gamma   90.00
#
_symmetry.space_group_name_H-M   'P 1'
#
loop_
_entity.id
_entity.type
_entity.pdbx_description
1 polymer ?
#
loop_
_entity_poly.entity_id
_entity_poly.type
_entity_poly.pdbx_seq_one_letter_code
_entity_poly.pdbx_strand_id
1 'polypeptide(L)'
;MALAAERGSGSVLALALGAVVMALLLALLLLAQAGVLASRAASAADLAALAGADAARGLTSGEPCAVAADVVGHHNATLTSCMVIRGEVVEVATELPYPFNWGVATGHARAGPPP
;
A
#
# COMPACT_ATOMS: atom_id res chain seq x y z
N MET A 1 17.02 -10.23 52.89
CA MET A 1 17.94 -9.55 52.10
C MET A 1 17.31 -8.76 50.99
N ALA A 2 17.12 -7.51 51.27
CA ALA A 2 16.50 -6.57 50.34
C ALA A 2 17.24 -6.50 49.00
N LEU A 3 18.57 -6.52 49.01
CA LEU A 3 19.36 -6.45 47.76
C LEU A 3 19.14 -7.62 46.83
N ALA A 4 19.01 -8.83 47.37
CA ALA A 4 18.75 -10.01 46.52
C ALA A 4 17.34 -9.97 45.92
N ALA A 5 16.35 -9.55 46.72
CA ALA A 5 14.98 -9.37 46.24
C ALA A 5 14.89 -8.26 45.20
N GLU A 6 15.61 -7.15 45.42
CA GLU A 6 15.67 -6.05 44.46
C GLU A 6 16.32 -6.46 43.15
N ARG A 7 17.39 -7.28 43.20
CA ARG A 7 18.01 -7.79 41.97
C ARG A 7 17.06 -8.67 41.19
N GLY A 8 16.37 -9.60 41.84
CA GLY A 8 15.38 -10.45 41.19
C GLY A 8 14.25 -9.64 40.61
N SER A 9 13.75 -8.67 41.34
CA SER A 9 12.70 -7.76 40.90
C SER A 9 13.18 -6.88 39.75
N GLY A 10 14.42 -6.38 39.81
CA GLY A 10 15.02 -5.60 38.76
C GLY A 10 15.21 -6.37 37.46
N SER A 11 15.63 -7.65 37.54
CA SER A 11 15.76 -8.51 36.34
C SER A 11 14.43 -8.79 35.68
N VAL A 12 13.41 -9.09 36.50
CA VAL A 12 12.06 -9.32 35.96
C VAL A 12 11.50 -8.05 35.32
N LEU A 13 11.70 -6.91 35.96
CA LEU A 13 11.29 -5.63 35.45
C LEU A 13 12.02 -5.31 34.14
N ALA A 14 13.32 -5.54 34.08
CA ALA A 14 14.10 -5.31 32.86
C ALA A 14 13.64 -6.20 31.70
N LEU A 15 13.36 -7.47 31.97
CA LEU A 15 12.82 -8.38 30.97
C LEU A 15 11.43 -7.95 30.51
N ALA A 16 10.59 -7.53 31.44
CA ALA A 16 9.24 -7.06 31.11
C ALA A 16 9.29 -5.79 30.24
N LEU A 17 10.14 -4.83 30.61
CA LEU A 17 10.33 -3.61 29.83
C LEU A 17 10.92 -3.93 28.46
N GLY A 18 11.89 -4.82 28.39
CA GLY A 18 12.47 -5.27 27.13
C GLY A 18 11.45 -5.91 26.22
N ALA A 19 10.58 -6.75 26.77
CA ALA A 19 9.50 -7.39 26.02
C ALA A 19 8.50 -6.37 25.49
N VAL A 20 8.14 -5.39 26.31
CA VAL A 20 7.22 -4.32 25.89
C VAL A 20 7.83 -3.49 24.77
N VAL A 21 9.10 -3.11 24.92
CA VAL A 21 9.81 -2.32 23.89
C VAL A 21 9.87 -3.11 22.58
N MET A 22 10.21 -4.40 22.63
CA MET A 22 10.25 -5.23 21.43
C MET A 22 8.89 -5.36 20.79
N ALA A 23 7.84 -5.52 21.58
CA ALA A 23 6.48 -5.60 21.05
C ALA A 23 6.08 -4.30 20.36
N LEU A 24 6.42 -3.16 20.95
CA LEU A 24 6.15 -1.85 20.37
C LEU A 24 6.91 -1.65 19.05
N LEU A 25 8.19 -2.05 19.02
CA LEU A 25 8.99 -1.95 17.79
C LEU A 25 8.41 -2.81 16.68
N LEU A 26 8.00 -4.03 16.99
CA LEU A 26 7.37 -4.91 16.01
C LEU A 26 6.06 -4.31 15.51
N ALA A 27 5.25 -3.76 16.40
CA ALA A 27 4.00 -3.10 16.02
C ALA A 27 4.26 -1.92 15.08
N LEU A 28 5.28 -1.09 15.37
CA LEU A 28 5.64 0.03 14.52
C LEU A 28 6.13 -0.42 13.15
N LEU A 29 6.92 -1.50 13.09
CA LEU A 29 7.39 -2.05 11.82
C LEU A 29 6.23 -2.55 10.97
N LEU A 30 5.29 -3.27 11.58
CA LEU A 30 4.11 -3.76 10.86
C LEU A 30 3.24 -2.61 10.36
N LEU A 31 3.08 -1.58 11.17
CA LEU A 31 2.33 -0.38 10.78
C LEU A 31 3.04 0.33 9.61
N ALA A 32 4.36 0.45 9.68
CA ALA A 32 5.15 1.06 8.61
C ALA A 32 5.00 0.28 7.30
N GLN A 33 5.04 -1.06 7.34
CA GLN A 33 4.82 -1.90 6.17
C GLN A 33 3.43 -1.68 5.58
N ALA A 34 2.41 -1.61 6.43
CA ALA A 34 1.05 -1.34 5.98
C ALA A 34 0.95 0.01 5.27
N GLY A 35 1.62 1.03 5.82
CA GLY A 35 1.68 2.35 5.20
C GLY A 35 2.38 2.35 3.85
N VAL A 36 3.50 1.63 3.73
CA VAL A 36 4.24 1.49 2.47
C VAL A 36 3.38 0.79 1.41
N LEU A 37 2.71 -0.30 1.79
CA LEU A 37 1.85 -1.04 0.85
C LEU A 37 0.66 -0.20 0.40
N ALA A 38 0.04 0.55 1.29
CA ALA A 38 -1.05 1.46 0.94
C ALA A 38 -0.56 2.55 -0.02
N SER A 39 0.63 3.11 0.24
CA SER A 39 1.26 4.11 -0.62
C SER A 39 1.57 3.54 -2.00
N ARG A 40 2.08 2.30 -2.06
CA ARG A 40 2.36 1.64 -3.34
C ARG A 40 1.08 1.40 -4.14
N ALA A 41 0.03 0.93 -3.49
CA ALA A 41 -1.26 0.71 -4.15
C ALA A 41 -1.80 2.03 -4.72
N ALA A 42 -1.72 3.11 -3.95
CA ALA A 42 -2.17 4.44 -4.38
C ALA A 42 -1.33 4.96 -5.55
N SER A 43 0.00 4.82 -5.47
CA SER A 43 0.90 5.27 -6.55
C SER A 43 0.67 4.47 -7.82
N ALA A 44 0.47 3.15 -7.70
CA ALA A 44 0.17 2.30 -8.85
C ALA A 44 -1.14 2.75 -9.50
N ALA A 45 -2.16 3.06 -8.70
CA ALA A 45 -3.44 3.55 -9.19
C ALA A 45 -3.27 4.89 -9.92
N ASP A 46 -2.54 5.84 -9.32
CA ASP A 46 -2.31 7.16 -9.92
C ASP A 46 -1.62 7.04 -11.27
N LEU A 47 -0.53 6.29 -11.33
CA LEU A 47 0.24 6.11 -12.56
C LEU A 47 -0.58 5.36 -13.61
N ALA A 48 -1.33 4.34 -13.20
CA ALA A 48 -2.18 3.59 -14.11
C ALA A 48 -3.30 4.46 -14.68
N ALA A 49 -3.92 5.28 -13.84
CA ALA A 49 -4.97 6.19 -14.30
C ALA A 49 -4.42 7.21 -15.28
N LEU A 50 -3.23 7.77 -15.02
CA LEU A 50 -2.58 8.71 -15.93
C LEU A 50 -2.24 8.06 -17.26
N ALA A 51 -1.62 6.88 -17.22
CA ALA A 51 -1.25 6.16 -18.45
C ALA A 51 -2.49 5.75 -19.25
N GLY A 52 -3.52 5.27 -18.55
CA GLY A 52 -4.78 4.91 -19.19
C GLY A 52 -5.49 6.11 -19.81
N ALA A 53 -5.47 7.26 -19.13
CA ALA A 53 -6.05 8.49 -19.65
C ALA A 53 -5.31 8.97 -20.91
N ASP A 54 -3.98 8.88 -20.92
CA ASP A 54 -3.19 9.21 -22.11
C ASP A 54 -3.57 8.31 -23.29
N ALA A 55 -3.74 7.01 -23.05
CA ALA A 55 -4.18 6.07 -24.08
C ALA A 55 -5.60 6.39 -24.55
N ALA A 56 -6.50 6.73 -23.63
CA ALA A 56 -7.88 7.08 -23.97
C ALA A 56 -7.96 8.33 -24.86
N ARG A 57 -7.04 9.27 -24.64
CA ARG A 57 -6.98 10.50 -25.44
C ARG A 57 -6.15 10.36 -26.70
N GLY A 58 -5.61 9.17 -26.97
CA GLY A 58 -4.82 8.92 -28.17
C GLY A 58 -3.39 9.44 -28.09
N LEU A 59 -2.92 9.85 -26.92
CA LEU A 59 -1.55 10.34 -26.75
C LEU A 59 -0.52 9.22 -26.75
N THR A 60 -0.95 8.03 -26.37
CA THR A 60 -0.15 6.81 -26.46
C THR A 60 -0.97 5.72 -27.10
N SER A 61 -0.28 4.72 -27.69
CA SER A 61 -0.96 3.59 -28.31
C SER A 61 -1.44 2.59 -27.25
N GLY A 62 -2.53 1.92 -27.54
CA GLY A 62 -3.05 0.86 -26.71
C GLY A 62 -4.46 1.13 -26.18
N GLU A 63 -5.09 0.08 -25.69
CA GLU A 63 -6.40 0.18 -25.07
C GLU A 63 -6.22 0.69 -23.64
N PRO A 64 -7.01 1.70 -23.18
CA PRO A 64 -6.76 2.36 -21.90
C PRO A 64 -6.64 1.42 -20.70
N CYS A 65 -7.55 0.47 -20.55
CA CYS A 65 -7.50 -0.43 -19.39
C CYS A 65 -6.37 -1.45 -19.50
N ALA A 66 -5.97 -1.84 -20.71
CA ALA A 66 -4.80 -2.71 -20.92
C ALA A 66 -3.51 -1.98 -20.53
N VAL A 67 -3.40 -0.71 -20.92
CA VAL A 67 -2.25 0.12 -20.56
C VAL A 67 -2.20 0.31 -19.02
N ALA A 68 -3.34 0.58 -18.42
CA ALA A 68 -3.43 0.72 -16.96
C ALA A 68 -3.02 -0.57 -16.24
N ALA A 69 -3.49 -1.72 -16.73
CA ALA A 69 -3.14 -3.02 -16.14
C ALA A 69 -1.64 -3.30 -16.24
N ASP A 70 -1.01 -2.94 -17.34
CA ASP A 70 0.43 -3.11 -17.53
C ASP A 70 1.23 -2.27 -16.52
N VAL A 71 0.83 -1.02 -16.31
CA VAL A 71 1.46 -0.13 -15.33
C VAL A 71 1.32 -0.70 -13.92
N VAL A 72 0.12 -1.14 -13.56
CA VAL A 72 -0.14 -1.73 -12.24
C VAL A 72 0.72 -2.97 -12.03
N GLY A 73 0.85 -3.81 -13.06
CA GLY A 73 1.70 -5.00 -13.00
C GLY A 73 3.17 -4.68 -12.73
N HIS A 74 3.68 -3.58 -13.26
CA HIS A 74 5.06 -3.14 -13.00
C HIS A 74 5.28 -2.73 -11.54
N HIS A 75 4.22 -2.41 -10.82
CA HIS A 75 4.27 -2.08 -9.40
C HIS A 75 3.94 -3.28 -8.50
N ASN A 76 3.86 -4.48 -9.09
CA ASN A 76 3.51 -5.71 -8.38
C ASN A 76 2.14 -5.64 -7.70
N ALA A 77 1.27 -4.80 -8.21
CA ALA A 77 -0.10 -4.65 -7.75
C ALA A 77 -1.06 -5.34 -8.73
N THR A 78 -2.30 -5.46 -8.34
CA THR A 78 -3.36 -6.01 -9.17
C THR A 78 -4.37 -4.92 -9.48
N LEU A 79 -4.76 -4.79 -10.74
CA LEU A 79 -5.83 -3.91 -11.16
C LEU A 79 -7.16 -4.61 -10.88
N THR A 80 -7.96 -4.06 -9.97
CA THR A 80 -9.23 -4.66 -9.59
C THR A 80 -10.41 -4.07 -10.32
N SER A 81 -10.30 -2.84 -10.77
CA SER A 81 -11.31 -2.23 -11.64
C SER A 81 -10.68 -1.17 -12.52
N CYS A 82 -11.28 -0.99 -13.68
CA CYS A 82 -10.87 0.05 -14.62
C CYS A 82 -12.09 0.47 -15.41
N MET A 83 -12.39 1.76 -15.40
CA MET A 83 -13.50 2.31 -16.17
C MET A 83 -13.03 3.52 -16.96
N VAL A 84 -13.43 3.56 -18.23
CA VAL A 84 -13.22 4.73 -19.07
C VAL A 84 -14.53 5.48 -19.15
N ILE A 85 -14.53 6.74 -18.71
CA ILE A 85 -15.72 7.56 -18.65
C ILE A 85 -15.65 8.60 -19.75
N ARG A 86 -16.67 8.62 -20.62
CA ARG A 86 -16.77 9.56 -21.75
C ARG A 86 -15.57 9.51 -22.71
N GLY A 87 -14.81 8.42 -22.69
CA GLY A 87 -13.64 8.25 -23.55
C GLY A 87 -12.44 9.10 -23.16
N GLU A 88 -12.48 9.84 -22.07
CA GLU A 88 -11.43 10.79 -21.68
C GLU A 88 -10.91 10.57 -20.26
N VAL A 89 -11.74 10.07 -19.36
CA VAL A 89 -11.41 9.90 -17.95
C VAL A 89 -11.25 8.43 -17.66
N VAL A 90 -10.17 8.06 -17.01
CA VAL A 90 -9.92 6.68 -16.60
C VAL A 90 -9.90 6.63 -15.08
N GLU A 91 -10.72 5.76 -14.53
CA GLU A 91 -10.82 5.52 -13.11
C GLU A 91 -10.38 4.10 -12.82
N VAL A 92 -9.43 3.92 -11.91
CA VAL A 92 -8.85 2.63 -11.60
C VAL A 92 -8.86 2.36 -10.10
N ALA A 93 -8.90 1.08 -9.77
CA ALA A 93 -8.68 0.61 -8.40
C ALA A 93 -7.62 -0.48 -8.44
N THR A 94 -6.75 -0.47 -7.45
CA THR A 94 -5.65 -1.41 -7.34
C THR A 94 -5.63 -2.06 -5.97
N GLU A 95 -4.97 -3.22 -5.88
CA GLU A 95 -4.78 -3.94 -4.63
C GLU A 95 -3.36 -4.47 -4.54
N LEU A 96 -2.83 -4.46 -3.32
CA LEU A 96 -1.59 -5.14 -2.95
C LEU A 96 -1.86 -5.94 -1.69
N PRO A 97 -1.52 -7.25 -1.66
CA PRO A 97 -1.78 -8.05 -0.46
C PRO A 97 -0.86 -7.66 0.69
N TYR A 98 -1.42 -7.63 1.89
CA TYR A 98 -0.62 -7.53 3.10
C TYR A 98 0.02 -8.90 3.38
N PRO A 99 1.15 -8.92 4.10
CA PRO A 99 1.75 -10.18 4.50
C PRO A 99 0.81 -10.96 5.41
N PHE A 100 0.99 -12.29 5.44
CA PHE A 100 0.24 -13.20 6.31
C PHE A 100 -1.27 -13.22 6.07
N ASN A 101 -1.73 -12.85 4.87
CA ASN A 101 -3.16 -12.85 4.51
C ASN A 101 -4.02 -11.95 5.41
N TRP A 102 -3.46 -10.83 5.86
CA TRP A 102 -4.17 -9.87 6.69
C TRP A 102 -5.15 -8.99 5.92
N GLY A 103 -5.26 -9.20 4.62
CA GLY A 103 -6.10 -8.39 3.76
C GLY A 103 -5.29 -7.77 2.64
N VAL A 104 -5.81 -6.70 2.08
CA VAL A 104 -5.19 -6.01 0.95
C VAL A 104 -5.14 -4.51 1.19
N ALA A 105 -4.07 -3.88 0.71
CA ALA A 105 -4.00 -2.43 0.60
C ALA A 105 -4.67 -2.05 -0.73
N THR A 106 -5.54 -1.06 -0.70
CA THR A 106 -6.26 -0.62 -1.88
C THR A 106 -5.83 0.78 -2.29
N GLY A 107 -5.88 1.04 -3.59
CA GLY A 107 -5.65 2.35 -4.15
C GLY A 107 -6.73 2.68 -5.15
N HIS A 108 -7.08 3.94 -5.26
CA HIS A 108 -8.03 4.45 -6.24
C HIS A 108 -7.47 5.72 -6.87
N ALA A 109 -7.68 5.87 -8.15
CA ALA A 109 -7.25 7.07 -8.84
C ALA A 109 -8.17 7.33 -10.03
N ARG A 110 -8.22 8.59 -10.41
CA ARG A 110 -9.00 9.05 -11.55
C ARG A 110 -8.16 10.10 -12.27
N ALA A 111 -8.01 9.95 -13.55
CA ALA A 111 -7.26 10.90 -14.38
C ALA A 111 -8.04 11.22 -15.65
N GLY A 112 -7.89 12.45 -16.09
CA GLY A 112 -8.54 12.93 -17.30
C GLY A 112 -8.19 14.39 -17.54
N PRO A 113 -8.73 14.98 -18.62
CA PRO A 113 -8.51 16.40 -18.87
C PRO A 113 -9.16 17.26 -17.79
N PRO A 114 -8.68 18.48 -17.58
CA PRO A 114 -9.31 19.39 -16.63
C PRO A 114 -10.76 19.73 -17.05
N PRO A 115 -11.63 20.01 -16.08
CA PRO A 115 -13.03 20.32 -16.35
C PRO A 115 -13.23 21.62 -17.15
#